data_d100d52afdb0b651289a7efe4b4688e0
#
_entry.id   d100d52afdb0b651289a7efe4b4688e0
#
_cell.length_a   1.000
_cell.length_b   1.000
_cell.length_c   1.000
_cell.angle_alpha   90.00
_cell.angle_beta   90.00
_cell.angle_gamma   90.00
#
_symmetry.space_group_name_H-M   'P 1'
#
loop_
_entity.id
_entity.type
_entity.pdbx_description
1 polymer ?
#
loop_
_entity_poly.entity_id
_entity_poly.type
_entity_poly.pdbx_seq_one_letter_code
_entity_poly.pdbx_strand_id
1 'polypeptide(L)' 'MPVIHPSSLVDPKAELDESVVVGPFCIVEGKVKIGAGTVLMSHVTVRGSTTVGKG' A
#
# COMPACT_ATOMS: atom_id res chain seq x y z
N MET A 1 -12.92 1.32 0.90
CA MET A 1 -11.83 1.20 -0.09
C MET A 1 -10.61 1.96 0.39
N PRO A 2 -9.42 1.43 0.22
CA PRO A 2 -8.23 2.17 0.58
C PRO A 2 -8.10 3.45 -0.27
N VAL A 3 -7.51 4.46 0.31
CA VAL A 3 -7.26 5.71 -0.40
C VAL A 3 -5.89 5.62 -1.05
N ILE A 4 -5.85 5.69 -2.37
CA ILE A 4 -4.61 5.56 -3.13
C ILE A 4 -4.43 6.81 -3.98
N HIS A 5 -3.30 7.48 -3.80
CA HIS A 5 -2.99 8.65 -4.60
C HIS A 5 -2.84 8.26 -6.08
N PRO A 6 -3.37 9.04 -7.03
CA PRO A 6 -3.31 8.70 -8.46
C PRO A 6 -1.91 8.52 -9.03
N SER A 7 -0.90 9.11 -8.40
CA SER A 7 0.49 8.97 -8.86
C SER A 7 1.16 7.69 -8.36
N SER A 8 0.48 6.90 -7.53
CA SER A 8 1.03 5.67 -6.98
C SER A 8 0.60 4.46 -7.79
N LEU A 9 1.45 3.44 -7.80
CA LEU A 9 1.18 2.19 -8.49
C LEU A 9 0.98 1.09 -7.45
N VAL A 10 -0.15 0.41 -7.52
CA VAL A 10 -0.46 -0.70 -6.62
C VAL A 10 -0.76 -1.93 -7.47
N ASP A 11 -0.04 -3.01 -7.19
CA ASP A 11 -0.24 -4.27 -7.90
C ASP A 11 -1.65 -4.81 -7.59
N PRO A 12 -2.37 -5.30 -8.60
CA PRO A 12 -3.70 -5.88 -8.36
C PRO A 12 -3.70 -7.08 -7.42
N LYS A 13 -2.54 -7.70 -7.22
CA LYS A 13 -2.41 -8.81 -6.27
C LYS A 13 -2.22 -8.35 -4.83
N ALA A 14 -1.98 -7.05 -4.63
CA ALA A 14 -1.81 -6.51 -3.28
C ALA A 14 -3.15 -6.43 -2.56
N GLU A 15 -3.14 -6.80 -1.28
CA GLU A 15 -4.32 -6.72 -0.44
C GLU A 15 -4.16 -5.58 0.55
N LEU A 16 -4.98 -4.56 0.40
CA LEU A 16 -4.96 -3.40 1.26
C LEU A 16 -6.24 -3.35 2.10
N ASP A 17 -6.09 -3.14 3.39
CA ASP A 17 -7.25 -2.93 4.26
C ASP A 17 -7.96 -1.63 3.87
N GLU A 18 -9.25 -1.55 4.15
CA GLU A 18 -10.06 -0.39 3.81
C GLU A 18 -9.55 0.92 4.38
N SER A 19 -8.90 0.86 5.51
CA SER A 19 -8.37 2.05 6.20
C SER A 19 -6.98 2.46 5.75
N VAL A 20 -6.39 1.73 4.81
CA VAL A 20 -5.05 2.05 4.32
C VAL A 20 -5.06 3.32 3.47
N VAL A 21 -4.08 4.17 3.70
CA VAL A 21 -3.85 5.37 2.89
C VAL A 21 -2.50 5.25 2.21
N VAL A 22 -2.51 5.34 0.89
CA VAL A 22 -1.29 5.31 0.08
C VAL A 22 -1.02 6.71 -0.44
N GLY A 23 0.07 7.29 0.00
CA GLY A 23 0.48 8.65 -0.41
C GLY A 23 1.01 8.69 -1.85
N PRO A 24 1.47 9.87 -2.29
CA PRO A 24 1.94 10.04 -3.67
C PRO A 24 3.25 9.31 -3.94
N PHE A 25 3.43 8.89 -5.18
CA PHE A 25 4.66 8.25 -5.67
C PHE A 25 5.06 7.00 -4.89
N CYS A 26 4.08 6.26 -4.41
CA CYS A 26 4.33 4.98 -3.76
C CYS A 26 4.22 3.85 -4.78
N ILE A 27 4.99 2.79 -4.57
CA ILE A 27 4.94 1.61 -5.42
C ILE A 27 4.69 0.39 -4.54
N VAL A 28 3.64 -0.34 -4.82
CA VAL A 28 3.32 -1.59 -4.15
C VAL A 28 3.29 -2.69 -5.19
N GLU A 29 4.24 -3.60 -5.14
CA GLU A 29 4.39 -4.68 -6.13
C GLU A 29 4.25 -6.06 -5.51
N GLY A 30 3.57 -6.94 -6.22
CA GLY A 30 3.44 -8.34 -5.85
C GLY A 30 2.39 -8.60 -4.79
N LYS A 31 2.50 -9.74 -4.13
CA LYS A 31 1.56 -10.14 -3.09
C LYS A 31 1.91 -9.46 -1.78
N VAL A 32 1.39 -8.28 -1.59
CA VAL A 32 1.63 -7.49 -0.38
C VAL A 32 0.33 -7.40 0.41
N LYS A 33 0.42 -7.61 1.71
CA LYS A 33 -0.70 -7.39 2.62
C LYS A 33 -0.40 -6.18 3.49
N ILE A 34 -1.26 -5.20 3.46
CA ILE A 34 -1.12 -4.01 4.29
C ILE A 34 -2.30 -3.95 5.24
N GLY A 35 -2.00 -4.00 6.53
CA GLY A 35 -3.00 -4.04 7.58
C GLY A 35 -3.67 -2.70 7.85
N ALA A 36 -4.70 -2.76 8.68
CA ALA A 36 -5.52 -1.59 9.00
C ALA A 36 -4.73 -0.45 9.62
N GLY A 37 -5.09 0.77 9.28
CA GLY A 37 -4.50 1.97 9.85
C GLY A 37 -3.12 2.34 9.30
N THR A 38 -2.60 1.58 8.34
CA THR A 38 -1.31 1.86 7.75
C THR A 38 -1.39 3.05 6.81
N VAL A 39 -0.46 3.97 6.95
CA VAL A 39 -0.33 5.11 6.06
C VAL A 39 1.03 5.05 5.39
N LEU A 40 1.03 4.96 4.07
CA LEU A 40 2.25 5.03 3.28
C LEU A 40 2.47 6.49 2.90
N MET A 41 3.58 7.03 3.32
CA MET A 41 3.94 8.42 2.99
C MET A 41 4.46 8.47 1.56
N SER A 42 4.94 9.60 1.10
CA SER A 42 5.43 9.74 -0.26
C SER A 42 6.69 8.90 -0.52
N HIS A 43 6.83 8.42 -1.74
CA HIS A 43 8.04 7.72 -2.23
C HIS A 43 8.34 6.42 -1.46
N VAL A 44 7.31 5.71 -1.03
CA VAL A 44 7.47 4.41 -0.37
C VAL A 44 7.39 3.30 -1.41
N THR A 45 8.32 2.36 -1.35
CA THR A 45 8.30 1.18 -2.20
C THR A 45 8.14 -0.07 -1.35
N VAL A 46 7.12 -0.86 -1.66
CA VAL A 46 6.85 -2.14 -0.99
C VAL A 46 6.85 -3.22 -2.06
N ARG A 47 7.64 -4.25 -1.86
CA ARG A 47 7.84 -5.30 -2.88
C ARG A 47 7.70 -6.69 -2.32
N GLY A 48 7.39 -7.62 -3.23
CA GLY A 48 7.42 -9.04 -2.97
C GLY A 48 6.33 -9.51 -2.04
N SER A 49 6.60 -10.59 -1.31
CA SER A 49 5.64 -11.17 -0.37
C SER A 49 5.82 -10.52 1.00
N THR A 50 5.44 -9.26 1.09
CA THR A 50 5.63 -8.47 2.31
C THR A 50 4.31 -8.29 3.03
N THR A 51 4.34 -8.39 4.34
CA THR A 51 3.20 -8.07 5.17
C THR A 51 3.54 -6.84 6.00
N VAL A 52 2.75 -5.81 5.86
CA VAL A 52 2.87 -4.59 6.66
C VAL A 52 1.78 -4.63 7.71
N GLY A 53 2.18 -4.52 8.96
CA GLY A 53 1.24 -4.56 10.07
C GLY A 53 0.49 -3.25 10.24
N LYS A 54 -0.26 -3.18 11.34
CA LYS A 54 -1.02 -1.99 11.71
C LYS A 54 -0.14 -0.78 11.97
N GLY A 55 -0.63 0.35 11.60
CA GLY A 55 -0.01 1.62 11.92
C GLY A 55 0.84 2.19 10.80
#